data_2ff778f4da6e9666747727d9caa36975
#
_entry.id   2ff778f4da6e9666747727d9caa36975
#
_cell.length_a   1.000
_cell.length_b   1.000
_cell.length_c   1.000
_cell.angle_alpha   90.00
_cell.angle_beta   90.00
_cell.angle_gamma   90.00
#
_symmetry.space_group_name_H-M   'P 1'
#
loop_
_entity.id
_entity.type
_entity.pdbx_description
1 polymer ?
#
loop_
_entity_poly.entity_id
_entity_poly.type
_entity_poly.pdbx_seq_one_letter_code
_entity_poly.pdbx_strand_id
1 'polypeptide(L)'
;MPTVLRIGGLRVVIYPNDHRPAHVHVIGAGEAVFILHCPDGPPELRESYGFNRSDVARIEAGLVDHLATLCSEWRDIHGRY
;
A
#
# COMPACT_ATOMS: atom_id res chain seq x y z
N MET A 1 10.84 10.92 -4.50
CA MET A 1 9.49 10.82 -3.92
C MET A 1 9.14 9.36 -3.70
N PRO A 2 8.62 9.01 -2.55
CA PRO A 2 8.30 7.62 -2.26
C PRO A 2 6.98 7.11 -2.86
N THR A 3 6.31 7.90 -3.68
CA THR A 3 5.10 7.47 -4.37
C THR A 3 5.47 6.41 -5.41
N VAL A 4 4.93 5.20 -5.27
CA VAL A 4 5.26 4.09 -6.15
C VAL A 4 4.13 3.74 -7.10
N LEU A 5 2.91 4.23 -6.83
CA LEU A 5 1.74 3.91 -7.63
C LEU A 5 0.65 4.92 -7.34
N ARG A 6 -0.26 5.13 -8.30
CA ARG A 6 -1.46 5.92 -8.08
C ARG A 6 -2.68 5.07 -8.38
N ILE A 7 -3.67 5.15 -7.51
CA ILE A 7 -4.96 4.49 -7.69
C ILE A 7 -6.02 5.58 -7.68
N GLY A 8 -6.57 5.88 -8.87
CA GLY A 8 -7.46 7.02 -9.00
C GLY A 8 -6.74 8.29 -8.58
N GLY A 9 -7.32 9.07 -7.70
CA GLY A 9 -6.71 10.29 -7.16
C GLY A 9 -5.80 10.06 -5.94
N LEU A 10 -5.54 8.80 -5.59
CA LEU A 10 -4.81 8.47 -4.38
C LEU A 10 -3.36 8.12 -4.69
N ARG A 11 -2.47 8.43 -3.76
CA ARG A 11 -1.05 8.07 -3.85
C ARG A 11 -0.78 6.85 -2.99
N VAL A 12 -0.09 5.86 -3.56
CA VAL A 12 0.41 4.71 -2.81
C VAL A 12 1.89 4.93 -2.57
N VAL A 13 2.30 4.93 -1.31
CA VAL A 13 3.61 5.42 -0.89
C VAL A 13 4.32 4.35 -0.06
N ILE A 14 5.62 4.16 -0.34
CA ILE A 14 6.52 3.37 0.50
C ILE A 14 7.63 4.31 0.96
N TYR A 15 7.76 4.52 2.27
CA TYR A 15 8.80 5.39 2.79
C TYR A 15 10.09 4.60 3.01
N PRO A 16 11.26 5.18 2.65
CA PRO A 16 12.53 4.47 2.85
C PRO A 16 12.82 4.10 4.31
N ASN A 17 12.22 4.83 5.25
CA ASN A 17 12.42 4.59 6.68
C ASN A 17 11.44 3.57 7.27
N ASP A 18 10.51 3.06 6.46
CA ASP A 18 9.56 2.07 6.95
C ASP A 18 10.28 0.78 7.32
N HIS A 19 9.69 0.06 8.28
CA HIS A 19 10.21 -1.23 8.74
C HIS A 19 9.34 -2.37 8.27
N ARG A 20 9.94 -3.56 8.13
CA ARG A 20 9.17 -4.77 7.82
C ARG A 20 8.10 -5.00 8.86
N PRO A 21 6.99 -5.66 8.52
CA PRO A 21 6.69 -6.30 7.23
C PRO A 21 6.38 -5.29 6.13
N ALA A 22 6.45 -5.76 4.88
CA ALA A 22 6.15 -4.92 3.73
C ALA A 22 4.75 -4.32 3.83
N HIS A 23 4.65 -3.01 3.69
CA HIS A 23 3.38 -2.29 3.79
C HIS A 23 3.42 -1.02 2.96
N VAL A 24 2.23 -0.49 2.69
CA VAL A 24 2.11 0.75 1.92
C VAL A 24 1.19 1.71 2.66
N HIS A 25 1.42 3.00 2.42
CA HIS A 25 0.56 4.09 2.86
C HIS A 25 -0.25 4.58 1.66
N VAL A 26 -1.55 4.71 1.82
CA VAL A 26 -2.43 5.22 0.76
C VAL A 26 -2.94 6.57 1.22
N ILE A 27 -2.62 7.62 0.46
CA ILE A 27 -2.83 9.01 0.87
C ILE A 27 -3.70 9.73 -0.16
N GLY A 28 -4.71 10.40 0.34
CA GLY A 28 -5.62 11.21 -0.45
C GLY A 28 -6.43 12.09 0.48
N ALA A 29 -7.77 12.02 0.41
CA ALA A 29 -8.62 12.72 1.35
C ALA A 29 -8.41 12.22 2.78
N GLY A 30 -7.95 10.96 2.92
CA GLY A 30 -7.58 10.37 4.19
C GLY A 30 -6.25 9.65 4.07
N GLU A 31 -6.00 8.75 4.98
CA GLU A 31 -4.79 7.92 4.96
C GLU A 31 -5.12 6.51 5.44
N ALA A 32 -4.52 5.51 4.78
CA ALA A 32 -4.68 4.12 5.20
C ALA A 32 -3.34 3.42 5.10
N VAL A 33 -3.13 2.40 5.94
CA VAL A 33 -1.94 1.57 5.90
C VAL A 33 -2.39 0.14 5.67
N PHE A 34 -1.80 -0.50 4.65
CA PHE A 34 -2.08 -1.89 4.31
C PHE A 34 -0.80 -2.70 4.39
N ILE A 35 -0.86 -3.84 5.08
CA ILE A 35 0.22 -4.81 5.08
C ILE A 35 0.05 -5.64 3.81
N LEU A 36 1.13 -5.76 3.02
CA LEU A 36 1.05 -6.38 1.71
C LEU A 36 1.02 -7.91 1.76
N HIS A 37 1.63 -8.51 2.78
CA HIS A 37 1.80 -9.97 2.87
C HIS A 37 2.48 -10.53 1.62
N CYS A 38 3.62 -9.93 1.27
CA CYS A 38 4.39 -10.33 0.10
C CYS A 38 4.94 -11.74 0.24
N PRO A 39 5.07 -12.46 -0.88
CA PRO A 39 4.73 -12.01 -2.23
C PRO A 39 3.29 -12.30 -2.65
N ASP A 40 2.55 -13.10 -1.90
CA ASP A 40 1.28 -13.66 -2.35
C ASP A 40 0.05 -12.87 -1.92
N GLY A 41 0.19 -12.05 -0.87
CA GLY A 41 -0.95 -11.31 -0.32
C GLY A 41 -1.90 -12.19 0.47
N PRO A 42 -3.16 -11.82 0.64
CA PRO A 42 -3.74 -10.56 0.17
C PRO A 42 -3.33 -9.37 1.02
N PRO A 43 -3.41 -8.16 0.48
CA PRO A 43 -3.20 -6.95 1.29
C PRO A 43 -4.22 -6.88 2.42
N GLU A 44 -3.75 -6.48 3.59
CA GLU A 44 -4.58 -6.43 4.80
C GLU A 44 -4.58 -5.02 5.37
N LEU A 45 -5.78 -4.48 5.62
CA LEU A 45 -5.92 -3.17 6.23
C LEU A 45 -5.41 -3.19 7.66
N ARG A 46 -4.46 -2.32 7.98
CA ARG A 46 -3.91 -2.16 9.32
C ARG A 46 -4.59 -1.00 10.05
N GLU A 47 -4.73 0.13 9.37
CA GLU A 47 -5.39 1.29 9.94
C GLU A 47 -5.87 2.22 8.83
N SER A 48 -6.87 3.03 9.13
CA SER A 48 -7.48 3.93 8.16
C SER A 48 -8.08 5.14 8.86
N TYR A 49 -7.86 6.32 8.29
CA TYR A 49 -8.38 7.58 8.78
C TYR A 49 -8.95 8.37 7.61
N GLY A 50 -10.19 8.84 7.73
CA GLY A 50 -10.78 9.72 6.74
C GLY A 50 -11.30 9.03 5.50
N PHE A 51 -11.26 7.70 5.42
CA PHE A 51 -11.87 6.93 4.35
C PHE A 51 -13.08 6.18 4.89
N ASN A 52 -14.13 6.09 4.08
CA ASN A 52 -15.28 5.27 4.45
C ASN A 52 -15.04 3.83 3.99
N ARG A 53 -15.99 2.93 4.32
CA ARG A 53 -15.86 1.51 4.02
C ARG A 53 -15.76 1.26 2.52
N SER A 54 -16.51 2.00 1.72
CA SER A 54 -16.51 1.88 0.28
C SER A 54 -15.16 2.27 -0.31
N ASP A 55 -14.56 3.35 0.23
CA ASP A 55 -13.24 3.80 -0.18
C ASP A 55 -12.18 2.74 0.11
N VAL A 56 -12.23 2.16 1.32
CA VAL A 56 -11.27 1.14 1.73
C VAL A 56 -11.37 -0.09 0.82
N ALA A 57 -12.59 -0.52 0.48
CA ALA A 57 -12.78 -1.67 -0.39
C ALA A 57 -12.21 -1.41 -1.78
N ARG A 58 -12.39 -0.20 -2.30
CA ARG A 58 -11.87 0.17 -3.61
C ARG A 58 -10.35 0.23 -3.61
N ILE A 59 -9.78 0.77 -2.55
CA ILE A 59 -8.33 0.81 -2.38
C ILE A 59 -7.76 -0.60 -2.33
N GLU A 60 -8.36 -1.46 -1.53
CA GLU A 60 -7.90 -2.84 -1.39
C GLU A 60 -7.90 -3.57 -2.74
N ALA A 61 -8.96 -3.41 -3.52
CA ALA A 61 -9.05 -4.02 -4.84
C ALA A 61 -7.92 -3.54 -5.76
N GLY A 62 -7.62 -2.23 -5.72
CA GLY A 62 -6.52 -1.68 -6.50
C GLY A 62 -5.16 -2.21 -6.06
N LEU A 63 -4.96 -2.39 -4.76
CA LEU A 63 -3.70 -2.96 -4.25
C LEU A 63 -3.54 -4.42 -4.68
N VAL A 64 -4.63 -5.19 -4.66
CA VAL A 64 -4.59 -6.58 -5.13
C VAL A 64 -4.17 -6.65 -6.59
N ASP A 65 -4.69 -5.75 -7.43
CA ASP A 65 -4.37 -5.72 -8.85
C ASP A 65 -2.89 -5.40 -9.11
N HIS A 66 -2.23 -4.73 -8.17
CA HIS A 66 -0.83 -4.29 -8.34
C HIS A 66 0.10 -4.88 -7.30
N LEU A 67 -0.29 -5.98 -6.66
CA LEU A 67 0.46 -6.53 -5.54
C LEU A 67 1.89 -6.89 -5.93
N ALA A 68 2.10 -7.54 -7.07
CA ALA A 68 3.42 -7.95 -7.51
C ALA A 68 4.34 -6.73 -7.68
N THR A 69 3.81 -5.66 -8.27
CA THR A 69 4.56 -4.41 -8.44
C THR A 69 4.92 -3.81 -7.08
N LEU A 70 3.96 -3.77 -6.16
CA LEU A 70 4.19 -3.18 -4.84
C LEU A 70 5.20 -3.97 -4.04
N CYS A 71 5.14 -5.30 -4.09
CA CYS A 71 6.12 -6.14 -3.41
C CYS A 71 7.51 -5.97 -4.00
N SER A 72 7.61 -5.85 -5.32
CA SER A 72 8.88 -5.60 -6.00
C SER A 72 9.45 -4.24 -5.59
N GLU A 73 8.62 -3.20 -5.55
CA GLU A 73 9.05 -1.87 -5.13
C GLU A 73 9.55 -1.87 -3.69
N TRP A 74 8.83 -2.57 -2.80
CA TRP A 74 9.27 -2.69 -1.41
C TRP A 74 10.64 -3.34 -1.33
N ARG A 75 10.83 -4.44 -2.07
CA ARG A 75 12.10 -5.17 -2.05
C ARG A 75 13.23 -4.33 -2.62
N ASP A 76 12.97 -3.53 -3.66
CA ASP A 76 13.98 -2.65 -4.24
C ASP A 76 14.44 -1.60 -3.24
N ILE A 77 13.53 -1.11 -2.40
CA ILE A 77 13.83 -0.06 -1.42
C ILE A 77 14.47 -0.66 -0.17
N HIS A 78 13.97 -1.80 0.31
CA HIS A 78 14.33 -2.35 1.63
C HIS A 78 15.16 -3.63 1.56
N GLY A 79 15.31 -4.23 0.38
CA GLY A 79 16.14 -5.43 0.18
C GLY A 79 15.42 -6.74 0.43
N ARG A 80 14.33 -6.74 1.19
CA ARG A 80 13.54 -7.96 1.47
C ARG A 80 12.21 -7.59 2.12
N TYR A 81 11.27 -8.51 2.08
CA TYR A 81 9.97 -8.31 2.70
C TYR A 81 10.06 -8.40 4.22
#